data_6d083da52328916689d3b1e4c9dd687f
#
_entry.id   6d083da52328916689d3b1e4c9dd687f
#
_cell.length_a   1.000
_cell.length_b   1.000
_cell.length_c   1.000
_cell.angle_alpha   90.00
_cell.angle_beta   90.00
_cell.angle_gamma   90.00
#
_symmetry.space_group_name_H-M   'P 1'
#
loop_
_entity.id
_entity.type
_entity.pdbx_description
1 polymer ?
#
loop_
_entity_poly.entity_id
_entity_poly.type
_entity_poly.pdbx_seq_one_letter_code
_entity_poly.pdbx_strand_id
1 'polypeptide(L)'
;MLCVYYIGDDFWCTDSSGDWLQGCHMVHCAYNSLWMGNFIQPDWDMFQSTHPCAAFHAASRAISGGPIYVSDTVGNHNFELLKTLVLPDGSILRCEYYALPTRDCLFENPLHDGKTMLKIWNLNKVSLLAT
;
A
#
# COMPACT_ATOMS: atom_id res chain seq x y z
N MET A 1 18.46 -12.56 -2.41
CA MET A 1 18.21 -11.20 -1.88
C MET A 1 17.34 -10.49 -2.92
N LEU A 2 16.04 -10.34 -2.65
CA LEU A 2 15.16 -9.59 -3.56
C LEU A 2 15.51 -8.10 -3.44
N CYS A 3 15.74 -7.46 -4.58
CA CYS A 3 15.86 -6.00 -4.61
C CYS A 3 14.47 -5.39 -4.38
N VAL A 4 14.38 -4.45 -3.46
CA VAL A 4 13.20 -3.62 -3.25
C VAL A 4 13.29 -2.44 -4.21
N TYR A 5 12.22 -2.15 -4.94
CA TYR A 5 12.22 -1.06 -5.90
C TYR A 5 10.87 -0.34 -5.89
N TYR A 6 10.93 0.98 -5.89
CA TYR A 6 9.79 1.86 -6.03
C TYR A 6 9.13 1.69 -7.40
N ILE A 7 7.82 1.51 -7.44
CA ILE A 7 7.09 1.14 -8.67
C ILE A 7 5.91 2.05 -9.00
N GLY A 8 5.65 3.05 -8.17
CA GLY A 8 4.53 3.94 -8.33
C GLY A 8 4.92 5.33 -8.81
N ASP A 9 3.96 6.23 -8.80
CA ASP A 9 4.17 7.67 -8.83
C ASP A 9 4.46 8.14 -7.39
N ASP A 10 5.11 9.29 -7.21
CA ASP A 10 5.44 9.82 -5.89
C ASP A 10 4.21 10.00 -5.00
N PHE A 11 4.37 9.79 -3.71
CA PHE A 11 3.37 10.17 -2.74
C PHE A 11 3.24 11.70 -2.65
N TRP A 12 2.09 12.22 -3.01
CA TRP A 12 1.81 13.66 -2.97
C TRP A 12 1.29 14.08 -1.60
N CYS A 13 2.17 14.62 -0.77
CA CYS A 13 1.83 15.02 0.60
C CYS A 13 1.15 16.40 0.69
N THR A 14 1.20 17.21 -0.38
CA THR A 14 0.73 18.61 -0.36
C THR A 14 -0.46 18.86 -1.27
N ASP A 15 -1.10 17.80 -1.77
CA ASP A 15 -2.13 17.97 -2.77
C ASP A 15 -3.44 18.49 -2.16
N SER A 16 -3.72 19.75 -2.45
CA SER A 16 -5.02 20.39 -2.22
C SER A 16 -6.01 20.14 -3.36
N SER A 17 -5.60 19.45 -4.44
CA SER A 17 -6.38 19.31 -5.67
C SER A 17 -7.35 18.13 -5.68
N GLY A 18 -7.42 17.36 -4.61
CA GLY A 18 -8.45 16.34 -4.43
C GLY A 18 -7.95 14.90 -4.26
N ASP A 19 -8.87 14.07 -3.80
CA ASP A 19 -8.62 12.66 -3.42
C ASP A 19 -8.21 11.76 -4.60
N TRP A 20 -8.37 12.21 -5.85
CA TRP A 20 -8.13 11.40 -7.02
C TRP A 20 -6.64 11.05 -7.23
N LEU A 21 -5.70 11.94 -6.88
CA LEU A 21 -4.27 11.65 -6.97
C LEU A 21 -3.84 10.56 -5.98
N GLN A 22 -4.46 10.51 -4.83
CA GLN A 22 -4.23 9.45 -3.85
C GLN A 22 -4.70 8.09 -4.39
N GLY A 23 -5.85 8.07 -5.07
CA GLY A 23 -6.35 6.90 -5.79
C GLY A 23 -5.45 6.51 -6.97
N CYS A 24 -4.97 7.48 -7.73
CA CYS A 24 -4.06 7.28 -8.86
C CYS A 24 -2.77 6.58 -8.43
N HIS A 25 -2.15 7.05 -7.34
CA HIS A 25 -0.96 6.41 -6.76
C HIS A 25 -1.21 4.93 -6.44
N MET A 26 -2.34 4.58 -5.84
CA MET A 26 -2.67 3.18 -5.53
C MET A 26 -2.92 2.33 -6.78
N VAL A 27 -3.57 2.90 -7.79
CA VAL A 27 -3.77 2.22 -9.09
C VAL A 27 -2.40 1.93 -9.73
N HIS A 28 -1.51 2.92 -9.80
CA HIS A 28 -0.18 2.73 -10.35
C HIS A 28 0.59 1.63 -9.61
N CYS A 29 0.63 1.68 -8.28
CA CYS A 29 1.30 0.67 -7.48
C CYS A 29 0.74 -0.74 -7.74
N ALA A 30 -0.60 -0.90 -7.73
CA ALA A 30 -1.24 -2.19 -7.92
C ALA A 30 -1.00 -2.77 -9.32
N TYR A 31 -1.16 -1.95 -10.36
CA TYR A 31 -1.00 -2.43 -11.74
C TYR A 31 0.47 -2.65 -12.13
N ASN A 32 1.38 -1.80 -11.67
CA ASN A 32 2.81 -2.01 -11.90
C ASN A 32 3.33 -3.27 -11.20
N SER A 33 2.73 -3.67 -10.09
CA SER A 33 3.05 -4.93 -9.42
C SER A 33 2.81 -6.16 -10.28
N LEU A 34 1.88 -6.12 -11.25
CA LEU A 34 1.64 -7.22 -12.20
C LEU A 34 2.87 -7.60 -13.00
N TRP A 35 3.67 -6.62 -13.36
CA TRP A 35 4.89 -6.83 -14.13
C TRP A 35 6.13 -6.84 -13.22
N MET A 36 6.33 -5.78 -12.45
CA MET A 36 7.55 -5.57 -11.67
C MET A 36 7.71 -6.60 -10.56
N GLY A 37 6.61 -7.05 -9.95
CA GLY A 37 6.62 -8.05 -8.89
C GLY A 37 7.21 -9.40 -9.28
N ASN A 38 7.35 -9.70 -10.57
CA ASN A 38 8.03 -10.90 -11.05
C ASN A 38 9.56 -10.82 -10.93
N PHE A 39 10.13 -9.63 -10.74
CA PHE A 39 11.58 -9.40 -10.74
C PHE A 39 12.10 -8.80 -9.44
N ILE A 40 11.26 -8.00 -8.78
CA ILE A 40 11.62 -7.23 -7.59
C ILE A 40 10.51 -7.32 -6.55
N GLN A 41 10.83 -6.96 -5.30
CA GLN A 41 9.81 -6.68 -4.30
C GLN A 41 9.27 -5.26 -4.55
N PRO A 42 7.99 -5.10 -4.94
CA PRO A 42 7.41 -3.78 -5.15
C PRO A 42 7.37 -2.96 -3.86
N ASP A 43 7.84 -1.73 -3.95
CA ASP A 43 7.74 -0.71 -2.92
C ASP A 43 6.63 0.27 -3.31
N TRP A 44 5.65 0.44 -2.43
CA TRP A 44 4.49 1.31 -2.64
C TRP A 44 4.69 2.71 -2.04
N ASP A 45 5.95 3.11 -1.85
CA ASP A 45 6.35 4.42 -1.36
C ASP A 45 5.96 4.73 0.09
N MET A 46 6.55 5.78 0.62
CA MET A 46 6.23 6.37 1.92
C MET A 46 4.80 6.93 1.97
N PHE A 47 4.35 7.25 3.17
CA PHE A 47 3.17 8.09 3.38
C PHE A 47 3.35 8.96 4.63
N GLN A 48 2.46 9.92 4.82
CA GLN A 48 2.43 10.73 6.04
C GLN A 48 1.29 10.25 6.95
N SER A 49 1.62 9.88 8.20
CA SER A 49 0.63 9.34 9.15
C SER A 49 -0.39 10.39 9.61
N THR A 50 -0.12 11.67 9.39
CA THR A 50 -0.99 12.80 9.71
C THR A 50 -1.79 13.33 8.50
N HIS A 51 -1.60 12.74 7.32
CA HIS A 51 -2.33 13.12 6.11
C HIS A 51 -3.83 12.80 6.25
N PRO A 52 -4.75 13.58 5.66
CA PRO A 52 -6.19 13.27 5.67
C PRO A 52 -6.52 11.86 5.19
N CYS A 53 -5.79 11.35 4.18
CA CYS A 53 -5.95 9.99 3.64
C CYS A 53 -5.00 8.96 4.28
N ALA A 54 -4.40 9.25 5.44
CA ALA A 54 -3.38 8.40 6.05
C ALA A 54 -3.85 6.97 6.30
N ALA A 55 -5.10 6.77 6.73
CA ALA A 55 -5.66 5.44 6.96
C ALA A 55 -5.74 4.61 5.66
N PHE A 56 -6.11 5.25 4.54
CA PHE A 56 -6.12 4.62 3.22
C PHE A 56 -4.72 4.20 2.78
N HIS A 57 -3.73 5.09 2.96
CA HIS A 57 -2.34 4.80 2.64
C HIS A 57 -1.73 3.71 3.53
N ALA A 58 -2.02 3.75 4.83
CA ALA A 58 -1.60 2.73 5.78
C ALA A 58 -2.14 1.34 5.41
N ALA A 59 -3.44 1.24 5.13
CA ALA A 59 -4.07 0.00 4.70
C ALA A 59 -3.47 -0.54 3.38
N SER A 60 -3.19 0.36 2.44
CA SER A 60 -2.56 0.00 1.16
C SER A 60 -1.16 -0.58 1.34
N ARG A 61 -0.32 0.00 2.23
CA ARG A 61 1.02 -0.54 2.52
C ARG A 61 0.93 -1.84 3.30
N ALA A 62 -0.05 -1.99 4.19
CA ALA A 62 -0.25 -3.24 4.93
C ALA A 62 -0.51 -4.42 3.99
N ILE A 63 -1.31 -4.22 2.92
CA ILE A 63 -1.60 -5.29 1.94
C ILE A 63 -0.50 -5.43 0.89
N SER A 64 0.33 -4.43 0.66
CA SER A 64 1.34 -4.42 -0.43
C SER A 64 2.31 -5.59 -0.38
N GLY A 65 2.64 -6.07 0.82
CA GLY A 65 3.71 -7.06 1.06
C GLY A 65 5.11 -6.45 1.05
N GLY A 66 5.23 -5.17 0.70
CA GLY A 66 6.46 -4.39 0.66
C GLY A 66 6.84 -3.76 2.00
N PRO A 67 7.86 -2.89 2.00
CA PRO A 67 8.23 -2.12 3.17
C PRO A 67 7.13 -1.12 3.54
N ILE A 68 7.05 -0.77 4.84
CA ILE A 68 6.13 0.24 5.36
C ILE A 68 6.96 1.30 6.08
N TYR A 69 6.91 2.52 5.62
CA TYR A 69 7.64 3.64 6.19
C TYR A 69 6.89 4.96 5.98
N VAL A 70 7.20 5.93 6.83
CA VAL A 70 6.55 7.25 6.82
C VAL A 70 7.54 8.38 6.61
N SER A 71 7.07 9.48 6.03
CA SER A 71 7.80 10.74 5.84
C SER A 71 7.28 11.85 6.74
N ASP A 72 6.83 11.48 7.93
CA ASP A 72 6.34 12.46 8.92
C ASP A 72 7.42 13.43 9.35
N THR A 73 7.02 14.65 9.66
CA THR A 73 7.89 15.59 10.38
C THR A 73 8.25 15.03 11.75
N VAL A 74 9.50 15.13 12.14
CA VAL A 74 9.99 14.65 13.45
C VAL A 74 9.13 15.21 14.59
N GLY A 75 8.62 14.32 15.42
CA GLY A 75 7.74 14.66 16.54
C GLY A 75 6.26 14.85 16.18
N ASN A 76 5.87 14.75 14.91
CA ASN A 76 4.50 14.88 14.45
C ASN A 76 4.01 13.56 13.81
N HIS A 77 3.82 12.53 14.63
CA HIS A 77 3.41 11.21 14.20
C HIS A 77 2.02 10.87 14.74
N ASN A 78 1.18 10.26 13.92
CA ASN A 78 -0.08 9.65 14.37
C ASN A 78 0.19 8.22 14.86
N PHE A 79 0.64 8.07 16.10
CA PHE A 79 0.95 6.76 16.68
C PHE A 79 -0.27 5.84 16.82
N GLU A 80 -1.48 6.38 16.94
CA GLU A 80 -2.70 5.56 16.98
C GLU A 80 -2.89 4.81 15.65
N LEU A 81 -2.68 5.50 14.53
CA LEU A 81 -2.70 4.87 13.23
C LEU A 81 -1.52 3.91 13.05
N LEU A 82 -0.30 4.34 13.38
CA LEU A 82 0.90 3.52 13.16
C LEU A 82 0.88 2.21 13.96
N LYS A 83 0.32 2.21 15.17
CA LYS A 83 0.13 1.00 15.97
C LYS A 83 -0.76 -0.05 15.31
N THR A 84 -1.65 0.35 14.41
CA THR A 84 -2.49 -0.62 13.67
C THR A 84 -1.71 -1.46 12.65
N LEU A 85 -0.50 -1.02 12.30
CA LEU A 85 0.37 -1.68 11.33
C LEU A 85 1.34 -2.69 11.95
N VAL A 86 1.36 -2.77 13.27
CA VAL A 86 2.28 -3.64 14.03
C VAL A 86 1.51 -4.49 15.03
N LEU A 87 2.04 -5.67 15.31
CA LEU A 87 1.52 -6.53 16.37
C LEU A 87 1.96 -6.01 17.76
N PRO A 88 1.34 -6.48 18.85
CA PRO A 88 1.66 -6.02 20.21
C PRO A 88 3.13 -6.20 20.61
N ASP A 89 3.84 -7.12 20.00
CA ASP A 89 5.26 -7.37 20.20
C ASP A 89 6.19 -6.50 19.34
N GLY A 90 5.59 -5.60 18.52
CA GLY A 90 6.31 -4.73 17.60
C GLY A 90 6.64 -5.35 16.23
N SER A 91 6.30 -6.61 16.01
CA SER A 91 6.50 -7.25 14.71
C SER A 91 5.47 -6.78 13.68
N ILE A 92 5.84 -6.84 12.39
CA ILE A 92 4.97 -6.49 11.27
C ILE A 92 4.47 -7.77 10.62
N LEU A 93 3.15 -7.95 10.58
CA LEU A 93 2.53 -9.02 9.84
C LEU A 93 2.52 -8.68 8.34
N ARG A 94 3.60 -9.06 7.66
CA ARG A 94 3.70 -8.85 6.21
C ARG A 94 2.95 -9.92 5.45
N CYS A 95 2.29 -9.51 4.38
CA CYS A 95 1.76 -10.44 3.39
C CYS A 95 2.88 -11.26 2.75
N GLU A 96 2.53 -12.44 2.24
CA GLU A 96 3.51 -13.41 1.73
C GLU A 96 4.10 -13.00 0.39
N TYR A 97 3.27 -12.36 -0.46
CA TYR A 97 3.62 -11.93 -1.80
C TYR A 97 3.44 -10.43 -1.95
N TYR A 98 3.69 -9.93 -3.15
CA TYR A 98 3.29 -8.58 -3.56
C TYR A 98 1.80 -8.54 -3.90
N ALA A 99 1.14 -7.44 -3.56
CA ALA A 99 -0.29 -7.26 -3.81
C ALA A 99 -0.59 -7.09 -5.30
N LEU A 100 -1.71 -7.63 -5.73
CA LEU A 100 -2.16 -7.59 -7.12
C LEU A 100 -3.61 -7.09 -7.20
N PRO A 101 -3.99 -6.39 -8.27
CA PRO A 101 -5.39 -6.11 -8.56
C PRO A 101 -6.14 -7.42 -8.87
N THR A 102 -7.42 -7.48 -8.54
CA THR A 102 -8.27 -8.61 -8.91
C THR A 102 -8.55 -8.63 -10.41
N ARG A 103 -8.86 -9.81 -10.96
CA ARG A 103 -9.04 -9.99 -12.41
C ARG A 103 -10.16 -9.14 -13.00
N ASP A 104 -11.20 -8.88 -12.26
CA ASP A 104 -12.34 -8.05 -12.68
C ASP A 104 -12.01 -6.55 -12.78
N CYS A 105 -10.87 -6.12 -12.24
CA CYS A 105 -10.38 -4.75 -12.38
C CYS A 105 -9.38 -4.57 -13.53
N LEU A 106 -8.80 -5.66 -14.09
CA LEU A 106 -7.63 -5.58 -14.97
C LEU A 106 -7.83 -4.77 -16.26
N PHE A 107 -9.05 -4.75 -16.79
CA PHE A 107 -9.38 -4.08 -18.05
C PHE A 107 -10.40 -2.94 -17.88
N GLU A 108 -10.59 -2.51 -16.64
CA GLU A 108 -11.48 -1.42 -16.28
C GLU A 108 -10.67 -0.18 -15.90
N ASN A 109 -11.32 0.96 -15.86
CA ASN A 109 -10.68 2.22 -15.47
C ASN A 109 -11.23 2.74 -14.13
N PRO A 110 -10.75 2.23 -13.00
CA PRO A 110 -11.28 2.60 -11.69
C PRO A 110 -11.10 4.07 -11.33
N LEU A 111 -10.25 4.81 -12.07
CA LEU A 111 -10.07 6.25 -11.85
C LEU A 111 -11.12 7.12 -12.54
N HIS A 112 -11.67 6.66 -13.68
CA HIS A 112 -12.45 7.56 -14.55
C HIS A 112 -13.80 7.01 -15.01
N ASP A 113 -14.11 5.72 -14.80
CA ASP A 113 -15.37 5.14 -15.26
C ASP A 113 -16.56 5.39 -14.32
N GLY A 114 -16.29 5.89 -13.12
CA GLY A 114 -17.29 6.24 -12.10
C GLY A 114 -18.07 5.05 -11.51
N LYS A 115 -17.66 3.81 -11.80
CA LYS A 115 -18.36 2.59 -11.37
C LYS A 115 -17.46 1.49 -10.82
N THR A 116 -16.25 1.35 -11.39
CA THR A 116 -15.33 0.26 -11.03
C THR A 116 -14.57 0.60 -9.76
N MET A 117 -14.65 -0.28 -8.78
CA MET A 117 -13.81 -0.18 -7.58
C MET A 117 -12.53 -0.99 -7.78
N LEU A 118 -11.38 -0.37 -7.52
CA LEU A 118 -10.11 -1.10 -7.43
C LEU A 118 -10.16 -2.08 -6.26
N LYS A 119 -9.98 -3.35 -6.55
CA LYS A 119 -9.87 -4.42 -5.56
C LYS A 119 -8.47 -4.99 -5.61
N ILE A 120 -7.84 -5.08 -4.46
CA ILE A 120 -6.47 -5.54 -4.30
C ILE A 120 -6.47 -6.74 -3.36
N TRP A 121 -5.68 -7.76 -3.67
CA TRP A 121 -5.55 -8.96 -2.85
C TRP A 121 -4.09 -9.33 -2.61
N ASN A 122 -3.86 -10.03 -1.52
CA ASN A 122 -2.58 -10.65 -1.17
C ASN A 122 -2.86 -11.83 -0.23
N LEU A 123 -1.83 -12.62 0.08
CA LEU A 123 -1.90 -13.74 1.01
C LEU A 123 -1.20 -13.40 2.32
N ASN A 124 -1.85 -13.68 3.44
CA ASN A 124 -1.23 -13.57 4.74
C ASN A 124 -0.53 -14.89 5.12
N LYS A 125 0.63 -14.78 5.75
CA LYS A 125 1.24 -15.91 6.43
C LYS A 125 0.45 -16.22 7.70
N VAL A 126 -0.53 -17.08 7.61
CA VAL A 126 -1.14 -17.67 8.79
C VAL A 126 -0.27 -18.86 9.17
N SER A 127 0.67 -18.72 10.11
CA SER A 127 1.21 -19.88 10.80
C SER A 127 0.13 -20.36 11.77
N LEU A 128 -0.57 -21.40 11.41
CA LEU A 128 -1.31 -22.19 12.37
C LEU A 128 -0.26 -22.81 13.31
N LEU A 129 0.01 -22.15 14.42
CA LEU A 129 0.60 -22.81 15.57
C LEU A 129 -0.47 -23.80 16.05
N ALA A 130 -0.35 -25.04 15.58
CA ALA A 130 -1.06 -26.14 16.20
C ALA A 130 -0.52 -26.27 17.63
N THR A 131 -1.32 -25.89 18.59
CA THR A 131 -1.14 -26.22 20.00
C THR A 131 -1.50 -27.68 20.24
#